data_b1b58675818bf99f1c95c9f6cf464e5c
#
_entry.id   b1b58675818bf99f1c95c9f6cf464e5c
#
_cell.length_a   1.000
_cell.length_b   1.000
_cell.length_c   1.000
_cell.angle_alpha   90.00
_cell.angle_beta   90.00
_cell.angle_gamma   90.00
#
_symmetry.space_group_name_H-M   'P 1'
#
loop_
_entity.id
_entity.type
_entity.pdbx_description
1 polymer ?
#
loop_
_entity_poly.entity_id
_entity_poly.type
_entity_poly.pdbx_seq_one_letter_code
_entity_poly.pdbx_strand_id
1 'polypeptide(L)'
;MADNALGRFLRARREATTPPDTHRRRTPGLRRGELADRAGISVEYLTRLERGTDRSPSGQVLASLADALDLSPDERVHLYRLIKADSTCGAPPPSRLRPTVTAVLDALEPTPACVLSPAGDVLACTTGFREIAGPLMDDEPNLVRFAFSPEAKAYHPDWEQIANDRAAGLRAAADLGDHAATVLAFELSITAGATFTDRYNAAAALPPAHGTELWGPFLVAFETLFLPGEDEHRVMIYFIQH
;
A
#
# COMPACT_ATOMS: atom_id res chain seq x y z
N MET A 1 -7.88 9.12 20.20
CA MET A 1 -8.87 8.16 19.68
C MET A 1 -8.10 7.29 18.68
N ALA A 2 -8.05 5.99 18.91
CA ALA A 2 -7.34 5.10 17.99
C ALA A 2 -7.98 5.21 16.60
N ASP A 3 -7.16 5.52 15.62
CA ASP A 3 -7.56 5.72 14.24
C ASP A 3 -8.01 4.37 13.65
N ASN A 4 -9.26 4.29 13.21
CA ASN A 4 -9.87 3.04 12.73
C ASN A 4 -9.50 2.82 11.25
N ALA A 5 -8.40 2.14 10.98
CA ALA A 5 -7.92 1.85 9.64
C ALA A 5 -8.94 1.04 8.81
N LEU A 6 -9.55 -0.01 9.40
CA LEU A 6 -10.62 -0.79 8.77
C LEU A 6 -11.78 0.10 8.34
N GLY A 7 -12.30 0.94 9.24
CA GLY A 7 -13.45 1.78 8.94
C GLY A 7 -13.16 2.85 7.88
N ARG A 8 -11.95 3.40 7.87
CA ARG A 8 -11.50 4.32 6.81
C ARG A 8 -11.45 3.61 5.46
N PHE A 9 -10.85 2.42 5.41
CA PHE A 9 -10.78 1.63 4.19
C PHE A 9 -12.16 1.32 3.62
N LEU A 10 -13.06 0.76 4.46
CA LEU A 10 -14.43 0.44 4.04
C LEU A 10 -15.18 1.68 3.53
N ARG A 11 -15.06 2.80 4.23
CA ARG A 11 -15.69 4.06 3.82
C ARG A 11 -15.12 4.57 2.49
N ALA A 12 -13.81 4.59 2.33
CA ALA A 12 -13.15 5.07 1.12
C ALA A 12 -13.57 4.22 -0.10
N ARG A 13 -13.58 2.89 0.04
CA ARG A 13 -14.01 1.98 -1.02
C ARG A 13 -15.49 2.15 -1.35
N ARG A 14 -16.37 2.28 -0.35
CA ARG A 14 -17.80 2.53 -0.57
C ARG A 14 -18.03 3.83 -1.34
N GLU A 15 -17.31 4.89 -1.01
CA GLU A 15 -17.43 6.19 -1.67
C GLU A 15 -16.86 6.17 -3.11
N ALA A 16 -15.93 5.27 -3.40
CA ALA A 16 -15.33 5.07 -4.72
C ALA A 16 -16.12 4.08 -5.61
N THR A 17 -16.89 3.16 -5.03
CA THR A 17 -17.63 2.14 -5.78
C THR A 17 -18.83 2.76 -6.51
N THR A 18 -18.86 2.62 -7.83
CA THR A 18 -19.94 3.15 -8.67
C THR A 18 -21.24 2.36 -8.45
N PRO A 19 -22.33 3.00 -8.07
CA PRO A 19 -23.63 2.33 -7.96
C PRO A 19 -24.19 1.99 -9.35
N PRO A 20 -25.01 0.93 -9.47
CA PRO A 20 -25.57 0.50 -10.77
C PRO A 20 -26.54 1.52 -11.38
N ASP A 21 -27.15 2.36 -10.54
CA ASP A 21 -28.08 3.39 -11.00
C ASP A 21 -27.50 4.79 -10.75
N THR A 22 -27.05 5.45 -11.83
CA THR A 22 -26.39 6.78 -11.79
C THR A 22 -27.36 7.94 -12.01
N HIS A 23 -28.61 7.67 -12.38
CA HIS A 23 -29.59 8.72 -12.67
C HIS A 23 -30.07 9.44 -11.40
N ARG A 24 -29.75 10.75 -11.26
CA ARG A 24 -30.21 11.70 -10.22
C ARG A 24 -29.48 11.60 -8.86
N ARG A 25 -28.18 11.31 -8.80
CA ARG A 25 -27.43 11.28 -7.53
C ARG A 25 -26.67 12.59 -7.26
N ARG A 26 -26.82 13.10 -6.03
CA ARG A 26 -26.04 14.27 -5.53
C ARG A 26 -24.66 13.89 -4.98
N THR A 27 -24.42 12.61 -4.64
CA THR A 27 -23.18 12.11 -4.06
C THR A 27 -22.67 10.93 -4.89
N PRO A 28 -21.37 10.92 -5.27
CA PRO A 28 -20.75 9.76 -5.90
C PRO A 28 -20.66 8.60 -4.88
N GLY A 29 -20.58 7.36 -5.39
CA GLY A 29 -20.39 6.16 -4.58
C GLY A 29 -21.67 5.58 -3.98
N LEU A 30 -21.51 4.44 -3.30
CA LEU A 30 -22.60 3.74 -2.62
C LEU A 30 -22.99 4.44 -1.32
N ARG A 31 -24.30 4.48 -1.03
CA ARG A 31 -24.81 4.84 0.31
C ARG A 31 -24.59 3.67 1.27
N ARG A 32 -24.54 3.97 2.59
CA ARG A 32 -24.41 2.90 3.61
C ARG A 32 -25.51 1.85 3.51
N GLY A 33 -26.76 2.24 3.27
CA GLY A 33 -27.87 1.31 3.08
C GLY A 33 -27.62 0.38 1.89
N GLU A 34 -27.20 0.93 0.76
CA GLU A 34 -26.95 0.15 -0.46
C GLU A 34 -25.81 -0.85 -0.29
N LEU A 35 -24.74 -0.48 0.41
CA LEU A 35 -23.64 -1.40 0.73
C LEU A 35 -24.10 -2.46 1.73
N ALA A 36 -24.83 -2.06 2.77
CA ALA A 36 -25.33 -2.99 3.79
C ALA A 36 -26.26 -4.03 3.17
N ASP A 37 -27.19 -3.60 2.30
CA ASP A 37 -28.11 -4.50 1.58
C ASP A 37 -27.34 -5.48 0.68
N ARG A 38 -26.32 -5.01 -0.07
CA ARG A 38 -25.48 -5.86 -0.92
C ARG A 38 -24.65 -6.87 -0.12
N ALA A 39 -24.16 -6.47 1.04
CA ALA A 39 -23.33 -7.32 1.90
C ALA A 39 -24.16 -8.23 2.83
N GLY A 40 -25.49 -8.08 2.83
CA GLY A 40 -26.38 -8.87 3.70
C GLY A 40 -26.19 -8.58 5.20
N ILE A 41 -25.85 -7.34 5.57
CA ILE A 41 -25.66 -6.88 6.94
C ILE A 41 -26.57 -5.69 7.28
N SER A 42 -26.73 -5.39 8.58
CA SER A 42 -27.51 -4.20 8.95
C SER A 42 -26.74 -2.89 8.74
N VAL A 43 -27.43 -1.80 8.45
CA VAL A 43 -26.84 -0.47 8.30
C VAL A 43 -26.16 0.00 9.59
N GLU A 44 -26.74 -0.36 10.73
CA GLU A 44 -26.18 -0.06 12.06
C GLU A 44 -24.87 -0.79 12.27
N TYR A 45 -24.76 -2.05 11.82
CA TYR A 45 -23.53 -2.83 11.91
C TYR A 45 -22.44 -2.24 11.02
N LEU A 46 -22.76 -1.93 9.76
CA LEU A 46 -21.81 -1.25 8.87
C LEU A 46 -21.37 0.10 9.45
N THR A 47 -22.29 0.85 10.06
CA THR A 47 -21.95 2.13 10.70
C THR A 47 -20.97 1.96 11.87
N ARG A 48 -21.13 0.88 12.66
CA ARG A 48 -20.17 0.57 13.75
C ARG A 48 -18.81 0.18 13.22
N LEU A 49 -18.75 -0.59 12.13
CA LEU A 49 -17.48 -0.94 11.46
C LEU A 49 -16.78 0.33 10.92
N GLU A 50 -17.50 1.20 10.18
CA GLU A 50 -16.94 2.44 9.65
C GLU A 50 -16.49 3.42 10.74
N ARG A 51 -17.11 3.39 11.93
CA ARG A 51 -16.73 4.22 13.08
C ARG A 51 -15.67 3.59 13.97
N GLY A 52 -15.36 2.31 13.80
CA GLY A 52 -14.40 1.59 14.63
C GLY A 52 -14.88 1.25 16.04
N THR A 53 -16.19 1.28 16.25
CA THR A 53 -16.80 0.80 17.50
C THR A 53 -16.98 -0.72 17.50
N ASP A 54 -16.91 -1.34 16.33
CA ASP A 54 -16.80 -2.79 16.14
C ASP A 54 -15.58 -3.05 15.27
N ARG A 55 -14.63 -3.85 15.73
CA ARG A 55 -13.32 -4.06 15.12
C ARG A 55 -13.04 -5.50 14.72
N SER A 56 -13.94 -6.42 15.03
CA SER A 56 -13.72 -7.85 14.81
C SER A 56 -14.87 -8.50 14.02
N PRO A 57 -15.11 -8.06 12.76
CA PRO A 57 -16.10 -8.71 11.90
C PRO A 57 -15.69 -10.17 11.62
N SER A 58 -16.67 -11.05 11.46
CA SER A 58 -16.41 -12.43 11.06
C SER A 58 -15.85 -12.51 9.63
N GLY A 59 -15.09 -13.59 9.34
CA GLY A 59 -14.56 -13.82 7.99
C GLY A 59 -15.65 -13.82 6.90
N GLN A 60 -16.86 -14.31 7.23
CA GLN A 60 -18.00 -14.30 6.31
C GLN A 60 -18.47 -12.87 5.99
N VAL A 61 -18.57 -12.02 7.00
CA VAL A 61 -18.93 -10.60 6.81
C VAL A 61 -17.88 -9.88 5.96
N LEU A 62 -16.59 -10.20 6.17
CA LEU A 62 -15.50 -9.63 5.35
C LEU A 62 -15.59 -10.04 3.90
N ALA A 63 -15.84 -11.33 3.65
CA ALA A 63 -16.03 -11.83 2.29
C ALA A 63 -17.22 -11.14 1.61
N SER A 64 -18.37 -11.03 2.31
CA SER A 64 -19.56 -10.35 1.79
C SER A 64 -19.30 -8.85 1.50
N LEU A 65 -18.57 -8.16 2.36
CA LEU A 65 -18.18 -6.76 2.14
C LEU A 65 -17.21 -6.62 0.95
N ALA A 66 -16.25 -7.54 0.83
CA ALA A 66 -15.30 -7.56 -0.28
C ALA A 66 -16.00 -7.78 -1.63
N ASP A 67 -16.99 -8.66 -1.67
CA ASP A 67 -17.82 -8.91 -2.86
C ASP A 67 -18.71 -7.69 -3.19
N ALA A 68 -19.37 -7.13 -2.18
CA ALA A 68 -20.28 -5.97 -2.34
C ALA A 68 -19.56 -4.69 -2.81
N LEU A 69 -18.25 -4.58 -2.50
CA LEU A 69 -17.40 -3.45 -2.89
C LEU A 69 -16.58 -3.73 -4.16
N ASP A 70 -16.74 -4.90 -4.79
CA ASP A 70 -15.97 -5.33 -5.96
C ASP A 70 -14.44 -5.21 -5.75
N LEU A 71 -13.95 -5.61 -4.55
CA LEU A 71 -12.55 -5.49 -4.21
C LEU A 71 -11.68 -6.41 -5.07
N SER A 72 -10.55 -5.87 -5.56
CA SER A 72 -9.50 -6.66 -6.20
C SER A 72 -8.90 -7.70 -5.24
N PRO A 73 -8.20 -8.74 -5.75
CA PRO A 73 -7.51 -9.71 -4.90
C PRO A 73 -6.59 -9.06 -3.86
N ASP A 74 -5.81 -8.06 -4.25
CA ASP A 74 -4.89 -7.35 -3.35
C ASP A 74 -5.63 -6.55 -2.27
N GLU A 75 -6.73 -5.89 -2.63
CA GLU A 75 -7.57 -5.17 -1.68
C GLU A 75 -8.27 -6.10 -0.70
N ARG A 76 -8.65 -7.31 -1.12
CA ARG A 76 -9.17 -8.35 -0.23
C ARG A 76 -8.11 -8.77 0.79
N VAL A 77 -6.88 -9.03 0.35
CA VAL A 77 -5.76 -9.34 1.24
C VAL A 77 -5.54 -8.22 2.25
N HIS A 78 -5.55 -6.97 1.78
CA HIS A 78 -5.41 -5.81 2.67
C HIS A 78 -6.53 -5.71 3.71
N LEU A 79 -7.80 -5.91 3.31
CA LEU A 79 -8.96 -5.92 4.21
C LEU A 79 -8.78 -6.94 5.35
N TYR A 80 -8.30 -8.17 5.03
CA TYR A 80 -8.04 -9.20 6.04
C TYR A 80 -6.87 -8.83 6.96
N ARG A 81 -5.81 -8.21 6.41
CA ARG A 81 -4.65 -7.75 7.19
C ARG A 81 -5.01 -6.67 8.20
N LEU A 82 -5.88 -5.72 7.83
CA LEU A 82 -6.34 -4.65 8.74
C LEU A 82 -6.96 -5.20 10.05
N ILE A 83 -7.63 -6.33 9.99
CA ILE A 83 -8.21 -6.96 11.17
C ILE A 83 -7.16 -7.69 11.99
N LYS A 84 -6.23 -8.37 11.30
CA LYS A 84 -5.13 -9.07 11.98
C LYS A 84 -4.22 -8.08 12.73
N ALA A 85 -3.95 -6.91 12.15
CA ALA A 85 -3.15 -5.86 12.78
C ALA A 85 -3.80 -5.30 14.07
N ASP A 86 -5.11 -5.13 14.09
CA ASP A 86 -5.85 -4.67 15.28
C ASP A 86 -5.84 -5.74 16.41
N SER A 87 -5.55 -7.00 16.08
CA SER A 87 -5.46 -8.13 17.02
C SER A 87 -4.05 -8.39 17.57
N THR A 88 -3.03 -7.85 16.92
CA THR A 88 -1.61 -8.01 17.30
C THR A 88 -1.03 -6.67 17.68
N CYS A 89 -1.04 -6.34 18.97
CA CYS A 89 -0.19 -5.28 19.52
C CYS A 89 1.26 -5.81 19.45
N GLY A 90 1.97 -5.48 18.32
CA GLY A 90 3.12 -6.19 17.86
C GLY A 90 4.45 -5.80 18.50
N ALA A 91 5.33 -6.78 18.57
CA ALA A 91 6.77 -6.56 18.62
C ALA A 91 7.26 -5.95 17.29
N PRO A 92 8.29 -5.09 17.29
CA PRO A 92 8.87 -4.60 16.04
C PRO A 92 9.34 -5.78 15.19
N PRO A 93 9.14 -5.74 13.85
CA PRO A 93 9.57 -6.82 12.97
C PRO A 93 11.09 -7.02 13.07
N PRO A 94 11.58 -8.25 12.92
CA PRO A 94 13.00 -8.51 12.91
C PRO A 94 13.67 -7.76 11.74
N SER A 95 14.70 -6.99 12.02
CA SER A 95 15.43 -6.19 11.03
C SER A 95 16.34 -7.02 10.10
N ARG A 96 16.35 -8.35 10.26
CA ARG A 96 17.21 -9.24 9.47
C ARG A 96 16.42 -10.03 8.44
N LEU A 97 16.86 -9.95 7.19
CA LEU A 97 16.34 -10.80 6.12
C LEU A 97 16.61 -12.28 6.42
N ARG A 98 15.65 -13.14 6.14
CA ARG A 98 15.83 -14.59 6.20
C ARG A 98 16.87 -15.01 5.16
N PRO A 99 17.78 -15.93 5.49
CA PRO A 99 18.81 -16.40 4.55
C PRO A 99 18.25 -16.90 3.22
N THR A 100 17.05 -17.49 3.24
CA THR A 100 16.34 -17.93 2.02
C THR A 100 15.94 -16.78 1.11
N VAL A 101 15.60 -15.60 1.66
CA VAL A 101 15.28 -14.41 0.88
C VAL A 101 16.53 -13.84 0.22
N THR A 102 17.67 -13.84 0.95
CA THR A 102 18.96 -13.47 0.37
C THR A 102 19.35 -14.41 -0.78
N ALA A 103 19.17 -15.73 -0.60
CA ALA A 103 19.44 -16.70 -1.66
C ALA A 103 18.55 -16.51 -2.90
N VAL A 104 17.32 -16.03 -2.74
CA VAL A 104 16.46 -15.65 -3.87
C VAL A 104 17.05 -14.47 -4.64
N LEU A 105 17.51 -13.42 -3.94
CA LEU A 105 18.17 -12.29 -4.60
C LEU A 105 19.44 -12.71 -5.33
N ASP A 106 20.27 -13.54 -4.71
CA ASP A 106 21.49 -14.06 -5.34
C ASP A 106 21.17 -14.84 -6.63
N ALA A 107 20.07 -15.59 -6.63
CA ALA A 107 19.62 -16.34 -7.82
C ALA A 107 19.03 -15.42 -8.92
N LEU A 108 18.60 -14.20 -8.57
CA LEU A 108 18.09 -13.22 -9.53
C LEU A 108 19.19 -12.38 -10.19
N GLU A 109 20.45 -12.43 -9.70
CA GLU A 109 21.54 -11.67 -10.33
C GLU A 109 21.73 -12.04 -11.81
N PRO A 110 21.95 -11.09 -12.71
CA PRO A 110 22.01 -9.63 -12.55
C PRO A 110 20.65 -8.91 -12.75
N THR A 111 19.53 -9.62 -12.76
CA THR A 111 18.21 -9.02 -12.93
C THR A 111 17.95 -7.98 -11.84
N PRO A 112 17.52 -6.75 -12.18
CA PRO A 112 17.20 -5.74 -11.19
C PRO A 112 16.11 -6.22 -10.21
N ALA A 113 16.47 -6.36 -8.94
CA ALA A 113 15.54 -6.78 -7.88
C ALA A 113 15.95 -6.23 -6.52
N CYS A 114 14.96 -5.97 -5.66
CA CYS A 114 15.23 -5.55 -4.28
C CYS A 114 14.20 -6.14 -3.32
N VAL A 115 14.60 -6.23 -2.05
CA VAL A 115 13.70 -6.54 -0.92
C VAL A 115 13.39 -5.24 -0.20
N LEU A 116 12.12 -4.98 0.00
CA LEU A 116 11.64 -3.79 0.69
C LEU A 116 10.99 -4.13 2.02
N SER A 117 11.20 -3.25 3.00
CA SER A 117 10.38 -3.17 4.20
C SER A 117 8.97 -2.64 3.87
N PRO A 118 7.97 -2.79 4.76
CA PRO A 118 6.67 -2.11 4.61
C PRO A 118 6.78 -0.59 4.42
N ALA A 119 7.73 0.04 5.11
CA ALA A 119 8.01 1.48 5.01
C ALA A 119 8.76 1.88 3.73
N GLY A 120 9.19 0.91 2.89
CA GLY A 120 9.87 1.18 1.64
C GLY A 120 11.40 1.23 1.71
N ASP A 121 12.01 0.83 2.85
CA ASP A 121 13.46 0.72 2.95
C ASP A 121 13.98 -0.41 2.06
N VAL A 122 15.07 -0.18 1.34
CA VAL A 122 15.76 -1.19 0.55
C VAL A 122 16.65 -2.02 1.47
N LEU A 123 16.18 -3.17 1.91
CA LEU A 123 16.86 -4.04 2.86
C LEU A 123 18.02 -4.83 2.21
N ALA A 124 17.85 -5.19 0.95
CA ALA A 124 18.88 -5.79 0.10
C ALA A 124 18.48 -5.63 -1.37
N CYS A 125 19.45 -5.68 -2.27
CA CYS A 125 19.19 -5.59 -3.69
C CYS A 125 20.31 -6.25 -4.51
N THR A 126 19.96 -6.59 -5.76
CA THR A 126 20.90 -7.08 -6.78
C THR A 126 21.78 -5.95 -7.32
N THR A 127 22.86 -6.31 -8.01
CA THR A 127 23.71 -5.36 -8.74
C THR A 127 22.93 -4.64 -9.84
N GLY A 128 22.08 -5.35 -10.58
CA GLY A 128 21.22 -4.74 -11.61
C GLY A 128 20.25 -3.71 -11.04
N PHE A 129 19.73 -3.90 -9.83
CA PHE A 129 18.90 -2.87 -9.19
C PHE A 129 19.72 -1.60 -8.88
N ARG A 130 20.95 -1.74 -8.37
CA ARG A 130 21.83 -0.59 -8.10
C ARG A 130 22.11 0.23 -9.36
N GLU A 131 22.25 -0.42 -10.51
CA GLU A 131 22.49 0.23 -11.79
C GLU A 131 21.31 1.10 -12.23
N ILE A 132 20.08 0.60 -12.09
CA ILE A 132 18.89 1.37 -12.48
C ILE A 132 18.42 2.34 -11.40
N ALA A 133 18.73 2.11 -10.12
CA ALA A 133 18.28 2.93 -9.01
C ALA A 133 19.06 4.27 -8.88
N GLY A 134 20.31 4.32 -9.39
CA GLY A 134 21.10 5.55 -9.46
C GLY A 134 21.08 6.39 -8.18
N PRO A 135 20.48 7.60 -8.24
CA PRO A 135 20.49 8.55 -7.12
C PRO A 135 19.69 8.09 -5.89
N LEU A 136 18.91 7.02 -5.99
CA LEU A 136 18.20 6.45 -4.84
C LEU A 136 19.12 5.71 -3.87
N MET A 137 20.29 5.24 -4.35
CA MET A 137 21.20 4.37 -3.59
C MET A 137 22.19 5.20 -2.77
N ASP A 138 21.70 6.08 -1.91
CA ASP A 138 22.48 6.77 -0.87
C ASP A 138 22.70 5.90 0.40
N ASP A 139 23.06 6.53 1.51
CA ASP A 139 23.41 5.82 2.76
C ASP A 139 22.20 5.06 3.37
N GLU A 140 20.97 5.53 3.16
CA GLU A 140 19.74 4.92 3.67
C GLU A 140 18.67 4.84 2.56
N PRO A 141 18.84 3.92 1.59
CA PRO A 141 17.97 3.88 0.42
C PRO A 141 16.54 3.49 0.79
N ASN A 142 15.61 4.38 0.50
CA ASN A 142 14.18 4.19 0.74
C ASN A 142 13.36 4.72 -0.44
N LEU A 143 12.58 3.86 -1.08
CA LEU A 143 11.79 4.21 -2.29
C LEU A 143 10.75 5.30 -2.03
N VAL A 144 10.17 5.32 -0.82
CA VAL A 144 9.16 6.32 -0.48
C VAL A 144 9.81 7.67 -0.22
N ARG A 145 10.88 7.71 0.58
CA ARG A 145 11.62 8.95 0.86
C ARG A 145 12.16 9.56 -0.43
N PHE A 146 12.74 8.75 -1.31
CA PHE A 146 13.22 9.23 -2.61
C PHE A 146 12.12 9.82 -3.47
N ALA A 147 10.93 9.17 -3.55
CA ALA A 147 9.81 9.68 -4.36
C ALA A 147 9.35 11.10 -3.95
N PHE A 148 9.63 11.51 -2.72
CA PHE A 148 9.32 12.85 -2.21
C PHE A 148 10.55 13.75 -2.04
N SER A 149 11.71 13.33 -2.55
CA SER A 149 12.93 14.16 -2.61
C SER A 149 12.86 15.20 -3.74
N PRO A 150 13.68 16.25 -3.70
CA PRO A 150 13.77 17.24 -4.77
C PRO A 150 14.18 16.62 -6.12
N GLU A 151 14.98 15.56 -6.11
CA GLU A 151 15.54 14.90 -7.29
C GLU A 151 14.53 14.01 -8.00
N ALA A 152 13.52 13.50 -7.28
CA ALA A 152 12.59 12.49 -7.77
C ALA A 152 11.87 12.89 -9.06
N LYS A 153 11.43 14.16 -9.17
CA LYS A 153 10.72 14.66 -10.37
C LYS A 153 11.59 14.69 -11.62
N ALA A 154 12.87 14.95 -11.45
CA ALA A 154 13.82 14.93 -12.57
C ALA A 154 14.19 13.51 -12.97
N TYR A 155 14.19 12.61 -11.99
CA TYR A 155 14.55 11.22 -12.21
C TYR A 155 13.39 10.36 -12.76
N HIS A 156 12.16 10.61 -12.31
CA HIS A 156 10.97 9.90 -12.76
C HIS A 156 10.08 10.80 -13.63
N PRO A 157 10.08 10.64 -14.96
CA PRO A 157 9.18 11.38 -15.83
C PRO A 157 7.69 11.18 -15.51
N ASP A 158 7.33 10.00 -15.01
CA ASP A 158 5.99 9.63 -14.54
C ASP A 158 5.81 9.80 -13.01
N TRP A 159 6.54 10.76 -12.43
CA TRP A 159 6.62 11.01 -10.98
C TRP A 159 5.26 11.07 -10.27
N GLU A 160 4.25 11.66 -10.89
CA GLU A 160 2.91 11.79 -10.28
C GLU A 160 2.32 10.43 -9.91
N GLN A 161 2.43 9.45 -10.81
CA GLN A 161 1.96 8.09 -10.59
C GLN A 161 2.78 7.40 -9.50
N ILE A 162 4.10 7.47 -9.60
CA ILE A 162 5.01 6.87 -8.63
C ILE A 162 4.79 7.44 -7.23
N ALA A 163 4.66 8.77 -7.10
CA ALA A 163 4.41 9.41 -5.81
C ALA A 163 3.06 8.98 -5.19
N ASN A 164 2.01 8.83 -6.01
CA ASN A 164 0.73 8.34 -5.55
C ASN A 164 0.84 6.88 -5.04
N ASP A 165 1.49 6.01 -5.81
CA ASP A 165 1.65 4.59 -5.44
C ASP A 165 2.52 4.42 -4.18
N ARG A 166 3.61 5.21 -4.04
CA ARG A 166 4.46 5.18 -2.85
C ARG A 166 3.71 5.71 -1.61
N ALA A 167 2.94 6.78 -1.74
CA ALA A 167 2.11 7.29 -0.63
C ALA A 167 1.02 6.28 -0.23
N ALA A 168 0.39 5.62 -1.20
CA ALA A 168 -0.63 4.59 -0.95
C ALA A 168 -0.04 3.36 -0.24
N GLY A 169 1.13 2.90 -0.66
CA GLY A 169 1.83 1.79 -0.01
C GLY A 169 2.22 2.11 1.44
N LEU A 170 2.77 3.31 1.67
CA LEU A 170 3.11 3.77 3.02
C LEU A 170 1.87 3.90 3.91
N ARG A 171 0.76 4.42 3.37
CA ARG A 171 -0.51 4.50 4.08
C ARG A 171 -1.00 3.12 4.50
N ALA A 172 -0.99 2.16 3.56
CA ALA A 172 -1.41 0.80 3.83
C ALA A 172 -0.57 0.14 4.93
N ALA A 173 0.76 0.32 4.91
CA ALA A 173 1.66 -0.20 5.94
C ALA A 173 1.38 0.44 7.32
N ALA A 174 1.22 1.76 7.37
CA ALA A 174 0.88 2.47 8.61
C ALA A 174 -0.48 2.03 9.17
N ASP A 175 -1.48 1.81 8.31
CA ASP A 175 -2.81 1.33 8.69
C ASP A 175 -2.78 -0.12 9.24
N LEU A 176 -1.79 -0.92 8.83
CA LEU A 176 -1.49 -2.24 9.37
C LEU A 176 -0.72 -2.22 10.69
N GLY A 177 -0.36 -1.03 11.17
CA GLY A 177 0.35 -0.84 12.45
C GLY A 177 1.87 -0.87 12.31
N ASP A 178 2.43 -0.79 11.10
CA ASP A 178 3.87 -0.66 10.92
C ASP A 178 4.36 0.65 11.50
N HIS A 179 5.23 0.56 12.51
CA HIS A 179 5.73 1.73 13.24
C HIS A 179 6.67 2.57 12.37
N ALA A 180 7.53 1.94 11.57
CA ALA A 180 8.47 2.64 10.70
C ALA A 180 7.72 3.43 9.62
N ALA A 181 6.67 2.83 9.02
CA ALA A 181 5.80 3.52 8.08
C ALA A 181 5.08 4.72 8.71
N THR A 182 4.62 4.59 9.97
CA THR A 182 3.99 5.69 10.69
C THR A 182 4.97 6.84 10.95
N VAL A 183 6.19 6.52 11.37
CA VAL A 183 7.25 7.51 11.60
C VAL A 183 7.65 8.21 10.30
N LEU A 184 7.86 7.44 9.22
CA LEU A 184 8.19 8.00 7.91
C LEU A 184 7.07 8.90 7.36
N ALA A 185 5.80 8.50 7.53
CA ALA A 185 4.67 9.34 7.11
C ALA A 185 4.63 10.67 7.87
N PHE A 186 4.94 10.67 9.17
CA PHE A 186 5.08 11.89 9.96
C PHE A 186 6.26 12.75 9.47
N GLU A 187 7.43 12.17 9.24
CA GLU A 187 8.60 12.86 8.69
C GLU A 187 8.28 13.54 7.35
N LEU A 188 7.67 12.80 6.40
CA LEU A 188 7.32 13.30 5.09
C LEU A 188 6.22 14.37 5.13
N SER A 189 5.34 14.33 6.12
CA SER A 189 4.34 15.39 6.32
C SER A 189 4.98 16.73 6.63
N ILE A 190 6.16 16.73 7.25
CA ILE A 190 6.93 17.93 7.58
C ILE A 190 7.84 18.34 6.42
N THR A 191 8.59 17.38 5.84
CA THR A 191 9.64 17.66 4.86
C THR A 191 9.10 17.89 3.45
N ALA A 192 8.08 17.14 3.01
CA ALA A 192 7.44 17.25 1.71
C ALA A 192 6.08 17.99 1.74
N GLY A 193 5.55 18.25 2.93
CA GLY A 193 4.34 19.05 3.14
C GLY A 193 3.12 18.55 2.36
N ALA A 194 2.38 19.48 1.72
CA ALA A 194 1.16 19.17 0.96
C ALA A 194 1.43 18.19 -0.20
N THR A 195 2.61 18.21 -0.80
CA THR A 195 2.99 17.30 -1.87
C THR A 195 2.84 15.82 -1.47
N PHE A 196 3.16 15.51 -0.24
CA PHE A 196 2.98 14.17 0.34
C PHE A 196 1.59 14.01 0.98
N THR A 197 1.19 14.93 1.86
CA THR A 197 -0.01 14.75 2.71
C THR A 197 -1.30 14.63 1.90
N ASP A 198 -1.41 15.35 0.78
CA ASP A 198 -2.60 15.27 -0.07
C ASP A 198 -2.73 13.88 -0.71
N ARG A 199 -1.64 13.31 -1.20
CA ARG A 199 -1.59 11.95 -1.77
C ARG A 199 -1.84 10.89 -0.71
N TYR A 200 -1.17 11.00 0.43
CA TYR A 200 -1.30 10.08 1.55
C TYR A 200 -2.75 10.03 2.08
N ASN A 201 -3.40 11.20 2.21
CA ASN A 201 -4.78 11.28 2.68
C ASN A 201 -5.80 10.87 1.62
N ALA A 202 -5.52 11.09 0.35
CA ALA A 202 -6.38 10.68 -0.76
C ALA A 202 -6.26 9.18 -1.08
N ALA A 203 -5.21 8.50 -0.60
CA ALA A 203 -4.96 7.10 -0.90
C ALA A 203 -6.10 6.21 -0.40
N ALA A 204 -6.89 5.69 -1.32
CA ALA A 204 -8.06 4.84 -1.06
C ALA A 204 -7.87 3.40 -1.56
N ALA A 205 -6.83 3.15 -2.35
CA ALA A 205 -6.50 1.86 -2.94
C ALA A 205 -5.05 1.50 -2.65
N LEU A 206 -4.74 0.21 -2.71
CA LEU A 206 -3.36 -0.27 -2.66
C LEU A 206 -2.63 0.11 -3.96
N PRO A 207 -1.29 0.31 -3.90
CA PRO A 207 -0.51 0.42 -5.12
C PRO A 207 -0.59 -0.88 -5.92
N PRO A 208 -0.46 -0.82 -7.26
CA PRO A 208 -0.47 -2.01 -8.09
C PRO A 208 0.69 -2.94 -7.72
N ALA A 209 0.44 -4.27 -7.73
CA ALA A 209 1.47 -5.27 -7.51
C ALA A 209 2.38 -5.44 -8.73
N HIS A 210 1.95 -5.01 -9.91
CA HIS A 210 2.70 -5.03 -11.16
C HIS A 210 2.36 -3.83 -12.03
N GLY A 211 3.25 -3.45 -12.92
CA GLY A 211 3.05 -2.30 -13.80
C GLY A 211 4.32 -1.89 -14.52
N THR A 212 4.35 -0.65 -14.97
CA THR A 212 5.52 -0.03 -15.58
C THR A 212 5.83 1.31 -14.92
N GLU A 213 7.10 1.62 -14.77
CA GLU A 213 7.60 2.89 -14.25
C GLU A 213 8.75 3.40 -15.14
N LEU A 214 8.93 4.71 -15.19
CA LEU A 214 10.10 5.33 -15.83
C LEU A 214 11.15 5.68 -14.75
N TRP A 215 12.34 5.05 -14.88
CA TRP A 215 13.48 5.25 -13.99
C TRP A 215 14.64 5.85 -14.77
N GLY A 216 14.78 7.16 -14.70
CA GLY A 216 15.70 7.88 -15.58
C GLY A 216 15.40 7.58 -17.06
N PRO A 217 16.35 7.03 -17.82
CA PRO A 217 16.14 6.67 -19.23
C PRO A 217 15.44 5.32 -19.42
N PHE A 218 15.22 4.53 -18.35
CA PHE A 218 14.74 3.16 -18.44
C PHE A 218 13.22 3.09 -18.25
N LEU A 219 12.52 2.51 -19.22
CA LEU A 219 11.18 1.99 -19.02
C LEU A 219 11.31 0.61 -18.37
N VAL A 220 10.80 0.43 -17.18
CA VAL A 220 10.87 -0.84 -16.47
C VAL A 220 9.47 -1.38 -16.18
N ALA A 221 9.23 -2.64 -16.49
CA ALA A 221 8.09 -3.38 -15.95
C ALA A 221 8.49 -3.93 -14.58
N PHE A 222 7.57 -3.94 -13.61
CA PHE A 222 7.84 -4.48 -12.29
C PHE A 222 6.80 -5.50 -11.86
N GLU A 223 7.24 -6.42 -11.02
CA GLU A 223 6.40 -7.40 -10.33
C GLU A 223 6.72 -7.37 -8.83
N THR A 224 5.70 -7.37 -7.98
CA THR A 224 5.84 -7.36 -6.52
C THR A 224 5.39 -8.68 -5.93
N LEU A 225 6.29 -9.38 -5.25
CA LEU A 225 6.04 -10.63 -4.56
C LEU A 225 6.00 -10.37 -3.05
N PHE A 226 4.86 -10.59 -2.42
CA PHE A 226 4.71 -10.46 -0.98
C PHE A 226 5.27 -11.71 -0.28
N LEU A 227 6.18 -11.51 0.66
CA LEU A 227 6.77 -12.60 1.43
C LEU A 227 5.84 -12.94 2.61
N PRO A 228 5.45 -14.21 2.78
CA PRO A 228 4.67 -14.62 3.92
C PRO A 228 5.51 -14.59 5.20
N GLY A 229 4.96 -14.06 6.29
CA GLY A 229 5.64 -13.98 7.59
C GLY A 229 5.21 -12.76 8.39
N GLU A 230 5.91 -12.55 9.51
CA GLU A 230 5.63 -11.45 10.43
C GLU A 230 6.21 -10.11 9.91
N ASP A 231 7.18 -10.17 9.02
CA ASP A 231 7.97 -9.01 8.57
C ASP A 231 7.31 -8.20 7.45
N GLU A 232 6.29 -8.75 6.81
CA GLU A 232 5.56 -8.16 5.67
C GLU A 232 6.47 -7.58 4.56
N HIS A 233 7.67 -8.16 4.42
CA HIS A 233 8.62 -7.77 3.38
C HIS A 233 8.09 -8.15 2.00
N ARG A 234 8.55 -7.44 0.98
CA ARG A 234 8.20 -7.71 -0.42
C ARG A 234 9.46 -7.72 -1.29
N VAL A 235 9.47 -8.60 -2.27
CA VAL A 235 10.49 -8.58 -3.34
C VAL A 235 9.90 -7.85 -4.52
N MET A 236 10.57 -6.82 -5.01
CA MET A 236 10.26 -6.19 -6.30
C MET A 236 11.31 -6.62 -7.32
N ILE A 237 10.83 -7.06 -8.48
CA ILE A 237 11.66 -7.47 -9.61
C ILE A 237 11.34 -6.53 -10.77
N TYR A 238 12.38 -6.01 -11.43
CA TYR A 238 12.22 -5.07 -12.53
C TYR A 238 12.77 -5.65 -13.82
N PHE A 239 12.09 -5.42 -14.91
CA PHE A 239 12.45 -5.88 -16.25
C PHE A 239 12.57 -4.66 -17.16
N ILE A 240 13.79 -4.37 -17.63
CA ILE A 240 14.05 -3.27 -18.58
C ILE A 240 13.36 -3.61 -19.89
N GLN A 241 12.51 -2.71 -20.35
CA GLN A 241 11.85 -2.81 -21.65
C GLN A 241 12.74 -2.18 -22.72
N HIS A 242 13.01 -2.90 -23.81
CA HIS A 242 13.84 -2.45 -24.93
C HIS A 242 13.02 -1.86 -26.08
#